data_c02fa458862c004e2caf623e4d427df6
#
_entry.id   c02fa458862c004e2caf623e4d427df6
#
_cell.length_a   1.000
_cell.length_b   1.000
_cell.length_c   1.000
_cell.angle_alpha   90.00
_cell.angle_beta   90.00
_cell.angle_gamma   90.00
#
_symmetry.space_group_name_H-M   'P 1'
#
loop_
_entity.id
_entity.type
_entity.pdbx_description
1 polymer ?
#
loop_
_entity_poly.entity_id
_entity_poly.type
_entity_poly.pdbx_seq_one_letter_code
_entity_poly.pdbx_strand_id
1 'polypeptide(L)'
;MYIDLKKTFEEISRCLPEKGAPTQKQLQRMYELTLRLQSQELAVIYDMEAFGSPAAQEQRPLAQQYSGGENRSGVVTLRIDEPLPSMKKLTEAAEEHWKAMLHAAISDAAAQEPLPYFEKAFVEIEIVTPRGSNNARVWDTSNRAIQVILNNLKGIFFRDDDMEHMAFSVVGRWGKKGVTILRISDDKQISADQRH
;
A
#
# COMPACT_ATOMS: atom_id res chain seq x y z
N MET A 1 -20.53 -11.79 3.55
CA MET A 1 -19.04 -11.79 3.42
C MET A 1 -18.48 -13.01 2.68
N TYR A 2 -18.62 -14.27 3.15
CA TYR A 2 -18.17 -15.45 2.38
C TYR A 2 -18.83 -15.61 1.01
N ILE A 3 -20.09 -15.18 0.87
CA ILE A 3 -20.83 -15.20 -0.41
C ILE A 3 -20.18 -14.26 -1.42
N ASP A 4 -19.64 -13.13 -0.98
CA ASP A 4 -18.98 -12.14 -1.85
C ASP A 4 -17.62 -12.63 -2.35
N LEU A 5 -16.84 -13.32 -1.50
CA LEU A 5 -15.57 -13.97 -1.91
C LEU A 5 -15.81 -14.98 -3.03
N LYS A 6 -16.78 -15.89 -2.84
CA LYS A 6 -17.13 -16.90 -3.84
C LYS A 6 -17.55 -16.26 -5.16
N LYS A 7 -18.40 -15.24 -5.10
CA LYS A 7 -18.86 -14.51 -6.28
C LYS A 7 -17.69 -13.85 -7.04
N THR A 8 -16.78 -13.18 -6.33
CA THR A 8 -15.62 -12.54 -6.94
C THR A 8 -14.70 -13.58 -7.59
N PHE A 9 -14.47 -14.72 -6.95
CA PHE A 9 -13.68 -15.82 -7.51
C PHE A 9 -14.31 -16.39 -8.80
N GLU A 10 -15.64 -16.58 -8.81
CA GLU A 10 -16.36 -17.00 -10.01
C GLU A 10 -16.26 -15.97 -11.16
N GLU A 11 -16.29 -14.68 -10.84
CA GLU A 11 -16.09 -13.60 -11.83
C GLU A 11 -14.68 -13.64 -12.42
N ILE A 12 -13.64 -13.88 -11.61
CA ILE A 12 -12.25 -14.06 -12.07
C ILE A 12 -12.17 -15.25 -13.04
N SER A 13 -12.76 -16.38 -12.66
CA SER A 13 -12.76 -17.60 -13.48
C SER A 13 -13.42 -17.38 -14.85
N ARG A 14 -14.50 -16.58 -14.90
CA ARG A 14 -15.19 -16.24 -16.16
C ARG A 14 -14.40 -15.28 -17.06
N CYS A 15 -13.41 -14.57 -16.52
CA CYS A 15 -12.54 -13.72 -17.34
C CYS A 15 -11.52 -14.52 -18.14
N LEU A 16 -11.25 -15.78 -17.81
CA LEU A 16 -10.35 -16.65 -18.54
C LEU A 16 -11.04 -17.17 -19.80
N PRO A 17 -10.39 -17.08 -20.96
CA PRO A 17 -10.94 -17.68 -22.19
C PRO A 17 -10.83 -19.21 -22.10
N GLU A 18 -11.83 -19.93 -22.62
CA GLU A 18 -11.78 -21.39 -22.69
C GLU A 18 -10.65 -21.89 -23.61
N LYS A 19 -10.27 -21.11 -24.60
CA LYS A 19 -9.16 -21.43 -25.54
C LYS A 19 -8.43 -20.15 -25.92
N GLY A 20 -7.10 -20.24 -26.03
CA GLY A 20 -6.24 -19.15 -26.46
C GLY A 20 -5.72 -18.29 -25.30
N ALA A 21 -4.98 -17.23 -25.65
CA ALA A 21 -4.44 -16.28 -24.69
C ALA A 21 -5.49 -15.22 -24.31
N PRO A 22 -5.54 -14.78 -23.05
CA PRO A 22 -6.46 -13.73 -22.64
C PRO A 22 -6.10 -12.38 -23.29
N THR A 23 -7.11 -11.61 -23.64
CA THR A 23 -6.95 -10.25 -24.16
C THR A 23 -6.48 -9.29 -23.05
N GLN A 24 -5.89 -8.17 -23.43
CA GLN A 24 -5.46 -7.14 -22.47
C GLN A 24 -6.62 -6.66 -21.57
N LYS A 25 -7.83 -6.52 -22.14
CA LYS A 25 -9.03 -6.13 -21.38
C LYS A 25 -9.42 -7.18 -20.35
N GLN A 26 -9.33 -8.47 -20.70
CA GLN A 26 -9.58 -9.57 -19.77
C GLN A 26 -8.54 -9.59 -18.64
N LEU A 27 -7.25 -9.43 -18.97
CA LEU A 27 -6.19 -9.36 -17.96
C LEU A 27 -6.37 -8.17 -17.02
N GLN A 28 -6.77 -7.02 -17.53
CA GLN A 28 -7.04 -5.85 -16.70
C GLN A 28 -8.23 -6.12 -15.76
N ARG A 29 -9.30 -6.70 -16.28
CA ARG A 29 -10.47 -7.07 -15.46
C ARG A 29 -10.12 -8.10 -14.38
N MET A 30 -9.33 -9.11 -14.74
CA MET A 30 -8.84 -10.09 -13.77
C MET A 30 -8.00 -9.43 -12.66
N TYR A 31 -7.13 -8.51 -13.01
CA TYR A 31 -6.32 -7.77 -12.04
C TYR A 31 -7.21 -6.99 -11.05
N GLU A 32 -8.21 -6.25 -11.54
CA GLU A 32 -9.16 -5.52 -10.71
C GLU A 32 -9.94 -6.45 -9.75
N LEU A 33 -10.40 -7.59 -10.26
CA LEU A 33 -11.11 -8.59 -9.46
C LEU A 33 -10.20 -9.27 -8.44
N THR A 34 -8.94 -9.49 -8.76
CA THR A 34 -7.95 -10.05 -7.83
C THR A 34 -7.67 -9.09 -6.67
N LEU A 35 -7.54 -7.79 -6.94
CA LEU A 35 -7.40 -6.78 -5.88
C LEU A 35 -8.66 -6.73 -4.99
N ARG A 36 -9.84 -6.82 -5.58
CA ARG A 36 -11.10 -6.89 -4.83
C ARG A 36 -11.18 -8.14 -3.97
N LEU A 37 -10.79 -9.30 -4.51
CA LEU A 37 -10.75 -10.56 -3.77
C LEU A 37 -9.80 -10.47 -2.57
N GLN A 38 -8.60 -9.95 -2.78
CA GLN A 38 -7.61 -9.71 -1.75
C GLN A 38 -8.15 -8.81 -0.62
N SER A 39 -8.81 -7.71 -0.99
CA SER A 39 -9.44 -6.80 -0.03
C SER A 39 -10.56 -7.48 0.78
N GLN A 40 -11.36 -8.31 0.13
CA GLN A 40 -12.41 -9.09 0.79
C GLN A 40 -11.85 -10.17 1.73
N GLU A 41 -10.76 -10.84 1.32
CA GLU A 41 -10.05 -11.82 2.16
C GLU A 41 -9.49 -11.16 3.42
N LEU A 42 -8.83 -10.01 3.27
CA LEU A 42 -8.32 -9.22 4.39
C LEU A 42 -9.44 -8.80 5.35
N ALA A 43 -10.58 -8.32 4.84
CA ALA A 43 -11.71 -7.95 5.67
C ALA A 43 -12.24 -9.16 6.47
N VAL A 44 -12.29 -10.36 5.87
CA VAL A 44 -12.69 -11.59 6.59
C VAL A 44 -11.69 -11.92 7.71
N ILE A 45 -10.40 -11.81 7.45
CA ILE A 45 -9.35 -12.09 8.43
C ILE A 45 -9.45 -11.12 9.62
N TYR A 46 -9.59 -9.83 9.35
CA TYR A 46 -9.77 -8.82 10.42
C TYR A 46 -11.04 -9.08 11.24
N ASP A 47 -12.15 -9.44 10.62
CA ASP A 47 -13.36 -9.79 11.35
C ASP A 47 -13.15 -11.04 12.22
N MET A 48 -12.45 -12.06 11.71
CA MET A 48 -12.15 -13.27 12.49
C MET A 48 -11.25 -12.97 13.69
N GLU A 49 -10.27 -12.08 13.53
CA GLU A 49 -9.39 -11.63 14.62
C GLU A 49 -10.14 -10.81 15.66
N ALA A 50 -11.01 -9.90 15.23
CA ALA A 50 -11.83 -9.07 16.13
C ALA A 50 -12.82 -9.90 16.97
N PHE A 51 -13.31 -11.02 16.44
CA PHE A 51 -14.23 -11.92 17.14
C PHE A 51 -13.55 -13.06 17.92
N GLY A 52 -12.21 -13.03 18.03
CA GLY A 52 -11.47 -13.86 18.99
C GLY A 52 -11.43 -15.35 18.65
N SER A 53 -11.33 -15.72 17.39
CA SER A 53 -11.08 -17.13 17.03
C SER A 53 -9.66 -17.55 17.44
N PRO A 54 -9.48 -18.59 18.29
CA PRO A 54 -8.16 -19.02 18.75
C PRO A 54 -7.19 -19.40 17.63
N ALA A 55 -7.70 -19.82 16.47
CA ALA A 55 -6.90 -20.18 15.31
C ALA A 55 -6.34 -18.95 14.56
N ALA A 56 -6.92 -17.76 14.73
CA ALA A 56 -6.45 -16.54 14.09
C ALA A 56 -5.28 -15.89 14.84
N GLN A 57 -5.10 -16.21 16.12
CA GLN A 57 -4.02 -15.64 16.95
C GLN A 57 -2.63 -16.20 16.64
N GLU A 58 -2.54 -17.37 15.98
CA GLU A 58 -1.25 -18.00 15.66
C GLU A 58 -0.69 -17.60 14.26
N GLN A 59 -1.48 -16.98 13.40
CA GLN A 59 -1.03 -16.59 12.07
C GLN A 59 -1.07 -15.06 11.91
N ARG A 60 0.06 -14.46 11.52
CA ARG A 60 0.08 -13.03 11.14
C ARG A 60 -0.95 -12.79 10.04
N PRO A 61 -1.77 -11.71 10.16
CA PRO A 61 -2.70 -11.31 9.10
C PRO A 61 -1.99 -11.22 7.75
N LEU A 62 -2.67 -11.57 6.67
CA LEU A 62 -2.07 -11.51 5.32
C LEU A 62 -1.55 -10.11 4.99
N ALA A 63 -2.24 -9.05 5.39
CA ALA A 63 -1.74 -7.70 5.22
C ALA A 63 -0.37 -7.50 5.89
N GLN A 64 -0.15 -8.05 7.09
CA GLN A 64 1.13 -8.00 7.79
C GLN A 64 2.22 -8.90 7.17
N GLN A 65 1.88 -9.84 6.31
CA GLN A 65 2.87 -10.63 5.57
C GLN A 65 3.45 -9.87 4.38
N TYR A 66 2.66 -8.97 3.79
CA TYR A 66 3.04 -8.17 2.61
C TYR A 66 3.27 -6.69 2.93
N SER A 67 3.17 -6.32 4.20
CA SER A 67 3.52 -5.00 4.69
C SER A 67 4.23 -5.10 6.02
N GLY A 68 4.95 -4.08 6.39
CA GLY A 68 5.63 -3.99 7.68
C GLY A 68 5.94 -2.54 8.02
N GLY A 69 6.04 -2.25 9.30
CA GLY A 69 6.39 -0.94 9.80
C GLY A 69 7.47 -0.99 10.86
N GLU A 70 8.37 -0.02 10.84
CA GLU A 70 9.39 0.20 11.87
C GLU A 70 9.29 1.64 12.35
N ASN A 71 9.47 1.82 13.67
CA ASN A 71 9.58 3.14 14.30
C ASN A 71 10.91 3.19 15.06
N ARG A 72 11.83 4.02 14.58
CA ARG A 72 13.17 4.15 15.18
C ARG A 72 13.61 5.61 15.19
N SER A 73 13.97 6.10 16.39
CA SER A 73 14.56 7.44 16.55
C SER A 73 13.75 8.56 15.91
N GLY A 74 12.42 8.48 15.97
CA GLY A 74 11.52 9.49 15.40
C GLY A 74 11.34 9.40 13.89
N VAL A 75 11.84 8.36 13.24
CA VAL A 75 11.60 8.06 11.82
C VAL A 75 10.74 6.81 11.74
N VAL A 76 9.58 6.92 11.08
CA VAL A 76 8.70 5.79 10.81
C VAL A 76 8.91 5.32 9.38
N THR A 77 9.26 4.05 9.22
CA THR A 77 9.42 3.42 7.89
C THR A 77 8.31 2.41 7.70
N LEU A 78 7.47 2.61 6.67
CA LEU A 78 6.43 1.68 6.28
C LEU A 78 6.84 1.03 4.95
N ARG A 79 6.70 -0.28 4.84
CA ARG A 79 7.03 -1.05 3.66
C ARG A 79 5.80 -1.82 3.18
N ILE A 80 5.50 -1.72 1.91
CA ILE A 80 4.44 -2.48 1.24
C ILE A 80 5.07 -3.22 0.06
N ASP A 81 4.93 -4.54 0.02
CA ASP A 81 5.56 -5.41 -0.98
C ASP A 81 4.85 -5.38 -2.36
N GLU A 82 4.34 -4.20 -2.71
CA GLU A 82 3.74 -3.87 -4.00
C GLU A 82 4.19 -2.49 -4.47
N PRO A 83 4.35 -2.28 -5.81
CA PRO A 83 4.61 -0.96 -6.34
C PRO A 83 3.31 -0.15 -6.36
N LEU A 84 3.33 1.09 -5.89
CA LEU A 84 2.17 1.98 -5.90
C LEU A 84 1.54 2.03 -7.32
N PRO A 85 0.22 1.80 -7.46
CA PRO A 85 -0.44 1.78 -8.76
C PRO A 85 -0.41 3.15 -9.44
N SER A 86 -0.55 3.17 -10.77
CA SER A 86 -0.78 4.43 -11.48
C SER A 86 -2.22 4.90 -11.26
N MET A 87 -2.45 6.22 -11.35
CA MET A 87 -3.80 6.80 -11.26
C MET A 87 -4.80 6.18 -12.24
N LYS A 88 -4.35 5.81 -13.44
CA LYS A 88 -5.19 5.15 -14.45
C LYS A 88 -5.66 3.75 -14.06
N LYS A 89 -4.97 3.11 -13.12
CA LYS A 89 -5.27 1.76 -12.62
C LYS A 89 -5.85 1.78 -11.20
N LEU A 90 -6.06 2.97 -10.65
CA LEU A 90 -6.66 3.12 -9.35
C LEU A 90 -8.17 2.88 -9.46
N THR A 91 -8.60 1.76 -8.92
CA THR A 91 -10.00 1.40 -8.74
C THR A 91 -10.34 1.49 -7.26
N GLU A 92 -11.61 1.56 -6.91
CA GLU A 92 -12.06 1.51 -5.51
C GLU A 92 -11.49 0.30 -4.77
N ALA A 93 -11.48 -0.87 -5.42
CA ALA A 93 -10.90 -2.08 -4.84
C ALA A 93 -9.37 -1.96 -4.61
N ALA A 94 -8.65 -1.30 -5.53
CA ALA A 94 -7.22 -1.05 -5.36
C ALA A 94 -6.95 -0.05 -4.25
N GLU A 95 -7.78 0.97 -4.09
CA GLU A 95 -7.68 1.95 -3.02
C GLU A 95 -7.91 1.32 -1.65
N GLU A 96 -8.97 0.53 -1.49
CA GLU A 96 -9.26 -0.20 -0.25
C GLU A 96 -8.16 -1.21 0.11
N HIS A 97 -7.60 -1.91 -0.88
CA HIS A 97 -6.46 -2.79 -0.68
C HIS A 97 -5.25 -2.01 -0.13
N TRP A 98 -4.89 -0.89 -0.76
CA TRP A 98 -3.77 -0.06 -0.32
C TRP A 98 -3.98 0.53 1.07
N LYS A 99 -5.19 0.95 1.38
CA LYS A 99 -5.58 1.42 2.72
C LYS A 99 -5.38 0.33 3.78
N ALA A 100 -5.82 -0.90 3.51
CA ALA A 100 -5.62 -2.02 4.43
C ALA A 100 -4.13 -2.33 4.66
N MET A 101 -3.31 -2.31 3.61
CA MET A 101 -1.86 -2.54 3.69
C MET A 101 -1.15 -1.43 4.49
N LEU A 102 -1.52 -0.17 4.28
CA LEU A 102 -0.98 0.97 5.02
C LEU A 102 -1.34 0.87 6.51
N HIS A 103 -2.60 0.59 6.82
CA HIS A 103 -3.05 0.44 8.22
C HIS A 103 -2.34 -0.71 8.93
N ALA A 104 -2.10 -1.84 8.25
CA ALA A 104 -1.34 -2.95 8.81
C ALA A 104 0.11 -2.55 9.11
N ALA A 105 0.79 -1.86 8.18
CA ALA A 105 2.14 -1.37 8.38
C ALA A 105 2.23 -0.33 9.52
N ILE A 106 1.26 0.58 9.61
CA ILE A 106 1.18 1.56 10.70
C ILE A 106 0.98 0.87 12.04
N SER A 107 0.11 -0.14 12.11
CA SER A 107 -0.13 -0.92 13.33
C SER A 107 1.11 -1.68 13.77
N ASP A 108 1.88 -2.22 12.82
CA ASP A 108 3.15 -2.92 13.10
C ASP A 108 4.21 -1.95 13.66
N ALA A 109 4.31 -0.74 13.12
CA ALA A 109 5.18 0.32 13.65
C ALA A 109 4.74 0.79 15.05
N ALA A 110 3.43 0.96 15.28
CA ALA A 110 2.86 1.37 16.55
C ALA A 110 3.05 0.34 17.66
N ALA A 111 3.16 -0.95 17.31
CA ALA A 111 3.42 -2.02 18.28
C ALA A 111 4.85 -2.00 18.84
N GLN A 112 5.78 -1.33 18.19
CA GLN A 112 7.19 -1.26 18.61
C GLN A 112 7.43 -0.07 19.53
N GLU A 113 7.00 1.13 19.13
CA GLU A 113 7.11 2.38 19.87
C GLU A 113 5.90 3.28 19.57
N PRO A 114 5.53 4.20 20.50
CA PRO A 114 4.48 5.18 20.22
C PRO A 114 4.76 5.96 18.95
N LEU A 115 3.76 6.07 18.06
CA LEU A 115 3.93 6.81 16.80
C LEU A 115 4.19 8.29 17.07
N PRO A 116 5.18 8.89 16.41
CA PRO A 116 5.42 10.32 16.50
C PRO A 116 4.29 11.08 15.77
N TYR A 117 3.98 12.26 16.30
CA TYR A 117 3.12 13.22 15.63
C TYR A 117 3.91 14.50 15.34
N PHE A 118 3.99 14.89 14.08
CA PHE A 118 4.82 15.99 13.64
C PHE A 118 3.99 17.28 13.44
N GLU A 119 4.53 18.41 13.84
CA GLU A 119 3.99 19.72 13.49
C GLU A 119 4.06 19.92 11.96
N LYS A 120 5.21 19.54 11.37
CA LYS A 120 5.40 19.45 9.93
C LYS A 120 6.18 18.17 9.61
N ALA A 121 5.53 17.25 8.90
CA ALA A 121 6.13 16.00 8.48
C ALA A 121 6.81 16.13 7.12
N PHE A 122 7.87 15.34 6.91
CA PHE A 122 8.38 15.02 5.58
C PHE A 122 8.11 13.55 5.26
N VAL A 123 7.46 13.31 4.12
CA VAL A 123 7.11 11.97 3.65
C VAL A 123 7.90 11.65 2.38
N GLU A 124 8.90 10.78 2.50
CA GLU A 124 9.61 10.24 1.34
C GLU A 124 8.90 8.97 0.86
N ILE A 125 8.55 8.93 -0.43
CA ILE A 125 7.87 7.80 -1.07
C ILE A 125 8.82 7.20 -2.10
N GLU A 126 9.40 6.04 -1.82
CA GLU A 126 10.23 5.30 -2.76
C GLU A 126 9.42 4.18 -3.41
N ILE A 127 9.28 4.19 -4.73
CA ILE A 127 8.53 3.21 -5.51
C ILE A 127 9.51 2.39 -6.34
N VAL A 128 9.70 1.13 -5.98
CA VAL A 128 10.52 0.18 -6.72
C VAL A 128 9.63 -0.65 -7.63
N THR A 129 9.97 -0.71 -8.92
CA THR A 129 9.19 -1.46 -9.91
C THR A 129 10.11 -2.43 -10.65
N PRO A 130 9.71 -3.70 -10.83
CA PRO A 130 10.51 -4.66 -11.61
C PRO A 130 10.49 -4.28 -13.10
N ARG A 131 11.65 -4.40 -13.76
CA ARG A 131 11.73 -4.33 -15.21
C ARG A 131 11.15 -5.60 -15.82
N GLY A 132 10.22 -5.44 -16.75
CA GLY A 132 9.62 -6.55 -17.51
C GLY A 132 9.22 -6.11 -18.90
N SER A 133 8.75 -7.04 -19.73
CA SER A 133 8.28 -6.76 -21.09
C SER A 133 7.21 -5.68 -21.16
N ASN A 134 6.36 -5.59 -20.15
CA ASN A 134 5.29 -4.61 -20.05
C ASN A 134 5.71 -3.30 -19.34
N ASN A 135 6.90 -3.27 -18.71
CA ASN A 135 7.44 -2.14 -17.95
C ASN A 135 8.76 -1.62 -18.58
N ALA A 136 8.96 -1.84 -19.88
CA ALA A 136 10.16 -1.38 -20.59
C ALA A 136 10.25 0.15 -20.70
N ARG A 137 9.13 0.86 -20.58
CA ARG A 137 9.08 2.32 -20.62
C ARG A 137 9.29 2.90 -19.23
N VAL A 138 10.06 3.97 -19.17
CA VAL A 138 10.16 4.82 -17.97
C VAL A 138 8.75 5.28 -17.61
N TRP A 139 8.32 4.99 -16.40
CA TRP A 139 7.02 5.41 -15.91
C TRP A 139 7.10 6.79 -15.24
N ASP A 140 6.02 7.52 -15.35
CA ASP A 140 5.88 8.84 -14.76
C ASP A 140 5.56 8.72 -13.25
N THR A 141 6.46 9.22 -12.40
CA THR A 141 6.30 9.21 -10.94
C THR A 141 5.13 10.08 -10.49
N SER A 142 4.83 11.15 -11.21
CA SER A 142 3.71 12.05 -10.87
C SER A 142 2.33 11.42 -11.15
N ASN A 143 2.27 10.37 -11.96
CA ASN A 143 1.03 9.69 -12.31
C ASN A 143 0.77 8.45 -11.43
N ARG A 144 1.18 8.50 -10.17
CA ARG A 144 0.94 7.45 -9.17
C ARG A 144 -0.12 7.88 -8.17
N ALA A 145 -0.73 6.89 -7.51
CA ALA A 145 -1.81 7.10 -6.55
C ALA A 145 -1.29 7.63 -5.19
N ILE A 146 -0.48 8.69 -5.23
CA ILE A 146 0.19 9.27 -4.04
C ILE A 146 -0.84 9.75 -3.02
N GLN A 147 -1.96 10.30 -3.48
CA GLN A 147 -3.02 10.81 -2.60
C GLN A 147 -3.61 9.74 -1.69
N VAL A 148 -3.66 8.48 -2.14
CA VAL A 148 -4.10 7.36 -1.29
C VAL A 148 -3.19 7.22 -0.08
N ILE A 149 -1.87 7.35 -0.28
CA ILE A 149 -0.90 7.31 0.81
C ILE A 149 -1.12 8.51 1.75
N LEU A 150 -1.06 9.73 1.23
CA LEU A 150 -1.10 10.95 2.04
C LEU A 150 -2.38 11.04 2.86
N ASN A 151 -3.54 10.72 2.26
CA ASN A 151 -4.82 10.70 2.95
C ASN A 151 -4.89 9.68 4.10
N ASN A 152 -4.16 8.58 4.01
CA ASN A 152 -4.12 7.56 5.07
C ASN A 152 -3.08 7.85 6.17
N LEU A 153 -2.12 8.75 5.93
CA LEU A 153 -1.15 9.22 6.93
C LEU A 153 -1.65 10.43 7.72
N LYS A 154 -2.51 11.23 7.09
CA LYS A 154 -3.16 12.40 7.69
C LYS A 154 -3.96 12.04 8.94
N GLY A 155 -3.83 12.86 9.97
CA GLY A 155 -4.45 12.63 11.29
C GLY A 155 -3.72 11.61 12.15
N ILE A 156 -2.80 10.82 11.60
CA ILE A 156 -1.96 9.86 12.34
C ILE A 156 -0.58 10.47 12.61
N PHE A 157 0.08 11.00 11.59
CA PHE A 157 1.44 11.53 11.70
C PHE A 157 1.51 13.06 11.61
N PHE A 158 0.55 13.70 10.98
CA PHE A 158 0.45 15.16 10.81
C PHE A 158 -1.02 15.57 10.67
N ARG A 159 -1.28 16.87 10.84
CA ARG A 159 -2.64 17.40 10.91
C ARG A 159 -3.38 17.36 9.58
N ASP A 160 -2.73 17.87 8.53
CA ASP A 160 -3.34 17.99 7.19
C ASP A 160 -2.29 17.82 6.10
N ASP A 161 -2.71 17.51 4.88
CA ASP A 161 -1.87 17.35 3.70
C ASP A 161 -1.58 18.65 2.95
N ASP A 162 -1.59 19.77 3.68
CA ASP A 162 -1.24 21.10 3.18
C ASP A 162 0.26 21.43 3.35
N MET A 163 0.69 22.53 2.73
CA MET A 163 2.09 22.98 2.74
C MET A 163 2.62 23.41 4.13
N GLU A 164 1.74 23.67 5.09
CA GLU A 164 2.13 24.05 6.45
C GLU A 164 2.47 22.83 7.30
N HIS A 165 1.78 21.72 7.07
CA HIS A 165 1.86 20.53 7.91
C HIS A 165 2.63 19.37 7.28
N MET A 166 2.86 19.39 5.95
CA MET A 166 3.52 18.29 5.26
C MET A 166 4.28 18.75 4.02
N ALA A 167 5.43 18.10 3.81
CA ALA A 167 6.15 18.09 2.54
C ALA A 167 6.39 16.64 2.13
N PHE A 168 6.51 16.35 0.84
CA PHE A 168 6.82 15.00 0.39
C PHE A 168 7.74 14.99 -0.83
N SER A 169 8.42 13.86 -1.01
CA SER A 169 9.16 13.54 -2.22
C SER A 169 8.78 12.16 -2.75
N VAL A 170 8.90 11.98 -4.06
CA VAL A 170 8.65 10.69 -4.72
C VAL A 170 9.85 10.29 -5.55
N VAL A 171 10.39 9.11 -5.27
CA VAL A 171 11.54 8.54 -5.98
C VAL A 171 11.14 7.23 -6.62
N GLY A 172 11.33 7.10 -7.93
CA GLY A 172 11.13 5.87 -8.68
C GLY A 172 12.45 5.14 -8.91
N ARG A 173 12.47 3.83 -8.67
CA ARG A 173 13.64 2.97 -8.92
C ARG A 173 13.24 1.69 -9.65
N TRP A 174 14.18 1.14 -10.41
CA TRP A 174 14.08 -0.21 -10.93
C TRP A 174 14.64 -1.21 -9.92
N GLY A 175 13.97 -2.32 -9.70
CA GLY A 175 14.40 -3.39 -8.81
C GLY A 175 13.99 -4.79 -9.26
N LYS A 176 14.29 -5.79 -8.47
CA LYS A 176 13.93 -7.18 -8.76
C LYS A 176 12.49 -7.49 -8.40
N LYS A 177 11.96 -6.84 -7.36
CA LYS A 177 10.57 -6.98 -6.87
C LYS A 177 9.92 -5.61 -6.82
N GLY A 178 8.59 -5.59 -6.93
CA GLY A 178 7.80 -4.40 -6.68
C GLY A 178 7.72 -4.13 -5.18
N VAL A 179 7.99 -2.91 -4.76
CA VAL A 179 7.84 -2.49 -3.37
C VAL A 179 7.62 -0.97 -3.32
N THR A 180 6.85 -0.54 -2.33
CA THR A 180 6.74 0.88 -1.96
C THR A 180 7.23 1.03 -0.53
N ILE A 181 8.14 1.98 -0.31
CA ILE A 181 8.69 2.30 1.00
C ILE A 181 8.36 3.75 1.31
N LEU A 182 7.79 3.99 2.48
CA LEU A 182 7.50 5.32 2.99
C LEU A 182 8.41 5.57 4.18
N ARG A 183 9.07 6.74 4.21
CA ARG A 183 9.80 7.23 5.38
C ARG A 183 9.17 8.53 5.83
N ILE A 184 8.73 8.57 7.08
CA ILE A 184 8.02 9.69 7.68
C ILE A 184 8.89 10.22 8.82
N SER A 185 9.25 11.49 8.75
CA SER A 185 10.14 12.16 9.70
C SER A 185 9.74 13.62 9.91
N ASP A 186 10.36 14.29 10.88
CA ASP A 186 10.24 15.74 11.04
C ASP A 186 10.91 16.46 9.86
N ASP A 187 10.24 17.42 9.22
CA ASP A 187 10.77 18.22 8.11
C ASP A 187 12.05 18.97 8.50
N LYS A 188 12.21 19.32 9.79
CA LYS A 188 13.42 20.01 10.30
C LYS A 188 14.68 19.13 10.27
N GLN A 189 14.55 17.81 10.36
CA GLN A 189 15.71 16.88 10.34
C GLN A 189 16.36 16.84 8.96
N ILE A 190 15.59 16.88 7.89
CA ILE A 190 16.11 16.85 6.52
C ILE A 190 16.82 18.14 6.16
N SER A 191 16.30 19.28 6.65
CA SER A 191 16.93 20.58 6.42
C SER A 191 18.32 20.71 7.09
N ALA A 192 18.61 19.90 8.10
CA ALA A 192 19.91 19.85 8.76
C ALA A 192 20.94 19.00 7.98
N ASP A 193 20.51 17.84 7.44
CA ASP A 193 21.37 16.92 6.69
C ASP A 193 21.73 17.44 5.27
N GLN A 194 20.91 18.32 4.69
CA GLN A 194 21.19 18.92 3.38
C GLN A 194 22.13 20.13 3.42
N ARG A 195 22.57 20.58 4.61
CA ARG A 195 23.47 21.73 4.78
C ARG A 195 24.95 21.33 4.96
N HIS A 196 25.27 20.07 4.80
CA HIS A 196 26.61 19.53 4.79
C HIS A 196 26.90 18.83 3.45
#